data_29ab2568d0d8790882801539b637073a
#
_entry.id   29ab2568d0d8790882801539b637073a
#
_cell.length_a   1.000
_cell.length_b   1.000
_cell.length_c   1.000
_cell.angle_alpha   90.00
_cell.angle_beta   90.00
_cell.angle_gamma   90.00
#
_symmetry.space_group_name_H-M   'P 1'
#
loop_
_entity.id
_entity.type
_entity.pdbx_description
1 polymer ?
#
loop_
_entity_poly.entity_id
_entity_poly.type
_entity_poly.pdbx_seq_one_letter_code
_entity_poly.pdbx_strand_id
1 'polypeptide(L)' 'MSLVDIAILILKLIVAALQLLDAVLKYL' A
#
# COMPACT_ATOMS: atom_id res chain seq x y z
N MET A 1 17.90 -9.55 -3.17
CA MET A 1 16.59 -9.08 -3.64
C MET A 1 16.70 -8.58 -5.07
N SER A 2 15.77 -8.98 -5.91
CA SER A 2 15.76 -8.50 -7.29
C SER A 2 15.01 -7.16 -7.38
N LEU A 3 15.17 -6.47 -8.51
CA LEU A 3 14.40 -5.25 -8.77
C LEU A 3 12.90 -5.52 -8.79
N VAL A 4 12.50 -6.70 -9.25
CA VAL A 4 11.08 -7.10 -9.26
C VAL A 4 10.55 -7.20 -7.83
N ASP A 5 11.33 -7.77 -6.92
CA ASP A 5 10.93 -7.87 -5.51
C ASP A 5 10.75 -6.49 -4.89
N ILE A 6 11.66 -5.58 -5.19
CA ILE A 6 11.59 -4.20 -4.68
C ILE A 6 10.33 -3.51 -5.23
N ALA A 7 10.05 -3.68 -6.51
CA ALA A 7 8.86 -3.10 -7.13
C ALA A 7 7.57 -3.63 -6.48
N ILE A 8 7.51 -4.92 -6.21
CA ILE A 8 6.36 -5.55 -5.54
C ILE A 8 6.17 -4.98 -4.14
N LEU A 9 7.25 -4.81 -3.39
CA LEU A 9 7.19 -4.27 -2.03
C LEU A 9 6.69 -2.83 -2.05
N ILE A 10 7.16 -2.02 -2.99
CA ILE A 10 6.71 -0.63 -3.12
C ILE A 10 5.23 -0.58 -3.47
N LEU A 11 4.77 -1.40 -4.41
CA LEU A 11 3.36 -1.47 -4.79
C LEU A 11 2.48 -1.87 -3.60
N LYS A 12 2.92 -2.84 -2.82
CA LYS A 12 2.18 -3.26 -1.63
C LYS A 12 2.11 -2.15 -0.58
N LEU A 13 3.16 -1.38 -0.45
CA LEU A 13 3.17 -0.25 0.47
C LEU A 13 2.15 0.81 0.04
N ILE A 14 2.07 1.10 -1.25
CA ILE A 14 1.09 2.05 -1.80
C ILE A 14 -0.34 1.55 -1.56
N VAL A 15 -0.61 0.27 -1.83
CA VAL A 15 -1.92 -0.33 -1.60
C VAL A 15 -2.30 -0.26 -0.12
N ALA A 16 -1.36 -0.55 0.77
CA ALA A 16 -1.60 -0.47 2.21
C ALA A 16 -1.95 0.96 2.64
N ALA A 17 -1.27 1.95 2.09
CA ALA A 17 -1.55 3.36 2.37
C ALA A 17 -2.96 3.75 1.92
N LEU A 18 -3.38 3.29 0.73
CA LEU A 18 -4.73 3.55 0.22
C LEU A 18 -5.79 2.88 1.09
N GLN A 19 -5.55 1.65 1.54
CA GLN A 19 -6.47 0.94 2.42
C GLN A 19 -6.61 1.63 3.77
N LEU A 20 -5.53 2.19 4.27
CA LEU A 20 -5.55 2.93 5.52
C LEU A 20 -6.40 4.19 5.38
N LEU A 21 -6.25 4.93 4.28
CA LEU A 21 -7.05 6.10 3.99
C LEU A 21 -8.53 5.73 3.88
N ASP A 22 -8.85 4.67 3.17
CA ASP A 22 -10.23 4.19 3.03
C ASP A 22 -10.85 3.85 4.39
N ALA A 23 -10.07 3.22 5.26
CA ALA A 23 -10.54 2.89 6.61
C ALA A 23 -10.87 4.15 7.42
N VAL A 24 -10.02 5.17 7.33
CA VAL A 24 -10.26 6.44 8.01
C VAL A 24 -11.56 7.09 7.51
N LEU A 25 -11.77 7.09 6.19
CA LEU A 25 -12.97 7.68 5.59
C LEU A 25 -14.25 6.97 6.03
N LYS A 26 -14.18 5.67 6.32
CA LYS A 26 -15.34 4.90 6.82
C LYS A 26 -15.78 5.36 8.20
N TYR A 27 -14.89 5.90 9.01
CA TYR A 27 -15.21 6.35 10.36
C TYR A 27 -15.54 7.85 10.42
N LEU A 28 -15.42 8.54 9.30
CA LEU A 28 -15.85 9.92 9.18
C LEU A 28 -17.28 10.00 8.71
#